data_cd3b05be2ee883ec62fe7a5850a23295
#
_entry.id   cd3b05be2ee883ec62fe7a5850a23295
#
_cell.length_a   1.000
_cell.length_b   1.000
_cell.length_c   1.000
_cell.angle_alpha   90.00
_cell.angle_beta   90.00
_cell.angle_gamma   90.00
#
_symmetry.space_group_name_H-M   'P 1'
#
loop_
_entity.id
_entity.type
_entity.pdbx_description
1 polymer ?
#
loop_
_entity_poly.entity_id
_entity_poly.type
_entity_poly.pdbx_seq_one_letter_code
_entity_poly.pdbx_strand_id
1 'polypeptide(L)'
;QAAVAEALRLQLGDVLVQFTPGAGVYGHSGADDAAFDAALIAKHLTNFSILLKWTREDEHCWEPYGSAMQCNLQASVNSNGEITSWSHETFSDTFLTRPVIGKDPASRLLSTHYLKESKPWPVTPPMLTVHGGIHRNIEPIYNFPSPRLVKHRVYDLPLRTSALRALGAFGNIFAIESMMDELAEALKLDPFHFRLKHLNDEQGIQTLIRLKELVDKDRVNFPQEAGLGISFARYKNSAGYCSLAVLLRVNDDAEVELIKIFCVVDVG
;
A
#
# COMPACT_ATOMS: atom_id res chain seq x y z
N GLN A 1 21.61 -11.54 -4.92
CA GLN A 1 22.91 -12.23 -5.05
C GLN A 1 23.42 -12.69 -3.69
N ALA A 2 23.67 -11.77 -2.74
CA ALA A 2 24.25 -12.08 -1.43
C ALA A 2 23.43 -13.13 -0.65
N ALA A 3 22.11 -13.02 -0.64
CA ALA A 3 21.25 -13.99 0.03
C ALA A 3 21.37 -15.41 -0.56
N VAL A 4 21.43 -15.53 -1.87
CA VAL A 4 21.58 -16.83 -2.57
C VAL A 4 22.97 -17.39 -2.31
N ALA A 5 24.02 -16.57 -2.42
CA ALA A 5 25.40 -17.00 -2.15
C ALA A 5 25.55 -17.52 -0.72
N GLU A 6 25.04 -16.78 0.28
CA GLU A 6 25.07 -17.18 1.68
C GLU A 6 24.29 -18.47 1.92
N ALA A 7 23.04 -18.56 1.44
CA ALA A 7 22.18 -19.73 1.64
C ALA A 7 22.77 -21.01 1.01
N LEU A 8 23.44 -20.87 -0.13
CA LEU A 8 24.05 -22.00 -0.84
C LEU A 8 25.52 -22.21 -0.49
N ARG A 9 26.10 -21.40 0.42
CA ARG A 9 27.53 -21.45 0.79
C ARG A 9 28.46 -21.35 -0.42
N LEU A 10 28.18 -20.37 -1.30
CA LEU A 10 28.97 -20.04 -2.47
C LEU A 10 29.71 -18.72 -2.26
N GLN A 11 30.77 -18.47 -3.05
CA GLN A 11 31.36 -17.15 -3.09
C GLN A 11 30.40 -16.18 -3.80
N LEU A 12 30.39 -14.93 -3.39
CA LEU A 12 29.50 -13.92 -3.99
C LEU A 12 29.76 -13.76 -5.51
N GLY A 13 31.02 -13.93 -5.93
CA GLY A 13 31.41 -13.86 -7.34
C GLY A 13 30.92 -15.01 -8.21
N ASP A 14 30.56 -16.13 -7.60
CA ASP A 14 30.05 -17.31 -8.31
C ASP A 14 28.53 -17.24 -8.56
N VAL A 15 27.86 -16.20 -8.03
CA VAL A 15 26.41 -16.03 -8.15
C VAL A 15 26.11 -14.75 -8.93
N LEU A 16 25.48 -14.89 -10.09
CA LEU A 16 24.94 -13.78 -10.86
C LEU A 16 23.41 -13.84 -10.83
N VAL A 17 22.78 -12.79 -10.30
CA VAL A 17 21.34 -12.61 -10.37
C VAL A 17 21.06 -11.46 -11.33
N GLN A 18 20.41 -11.77 -12.44
CA GLN A 18 20.05 -10.80 -13.46
C GLN A 18 18.55 -10.55 -13.44
N PHE A 19 18.16 -9.29 -13.20
CA PHE A 19 16.76 -8.89 -13.27
C PHE A 19 16.30 -8.85 -14.73
N THR A 20 15.14 -9.45 -14.98
CA THR A 20 14.45 -9.33 -16.27
C THR A 20 13.05 -8.78 -16.01
N PRO A 21 12.63 -7.70 -16.68
CA PRO A 21 11.30 -7.16 -16.53
C PRO A 21 10.22 -8.21 -16.85
N GLY A 22 9.20 -8.27 -16.00
CA GLY A 22 8.06 -9.16 -16.16
C GLY A 22 6.74 -8.44 -15.88
N ALA A 23 5.64 -9.03 -16.33
CA ALA A 23 4.31 -8.48 -16.09
C ALA A 23 3.99 -8.45 -14.60
N GLY A 24 3.39 -7.33 -14.13
CA GLY A 24 2.93 -7.18 -12.76
C GLY A 24 4.01 -6.91 -11.71
N VAL A 25 5.27 -6.74 -12.10
CA VAL A 25 6.38 -6.49 -11.14
C VAL A 25 6.36 -5.06 -10.59
N TYR A 26 6.01 -4.09 -11.40
CA TYR A 26 5.92 -2.65 -11.02
C TYR A 26 7.14 -2.10 -10.26
N GLY A 27 8.35 -2.53 -10.66
CA GLY A 27 9.62 -2.12 -10.07
C GLY A 27 10.29 -3.21 -9.23
N HIS A 28 9.57 -3.96 -8.41
CA HIS A 28 10.11 -5.09 -7.66
C HIS A 28 8.99 -6.03 -7.16
N SER A 29 9.36 -7.29 -6.93
CA SER A 29 8.51 -8.27 -6.27
C SER A 29 8.50 -8.07 -4.75
N GLY A 30 7.49 -8.61 -4.07
CA GLY A 30 7.39 -8.62 -2.60
C GLY A 30 8.44 -9.52 -1.93
N ALA A 31 8.90 -10.54 -2.65
CA ALA A 31 9.93 -11.49 -2.22
C ALA A 31 10.77 -11.95 -3.42
N ASP A 32 11.90 -12.62 -3.15
CA ASP A 32 12.83 -13.12 -4.16
C ASP A 32 12.95 -14.66 -4.11
N ASP A 33 11.93 -15.34 -3.61
CA ASP A 33 11.96 -16.78 -3.26
C ASP A 33 12.11 -17.69 -4.49
N ALA A 34 11.37 -17.44 -5.55
CA ALA A 34 11.42 -18.26 -6.77
C ALA A 34 12.84 -18.31 -7.38
N ALA A 35 13.59 -17.22 -7.31
CA ALA A 35 14.99 -17.20 -7.76
C ALA A 35 15.90 -18.08 -6.89
N PHE A 36 15.67 -18.09 -5.57
CA PHE A 36 16.41 -18.94 -4.66
C PHE A 36 16.03 -20.41 -4.83
N ASP A 37 14.75 -20.72 -4.98
CA ASP A 37 14.27 -22.10 -5.20
C ASP A 37 14.87 -22.70 -6.48
N ALA A 38 14.92 -21.91 -7.57
CA ALA A 38 15.58 -22.33 -8.81
C ALA A 38 17.09 -22.61 -8.58
N ALA A 39 17.78 -21.75 -7.83
CA ALA A 39 19.19 -21.93 -7.52
C ALA A 39 19.43 -23.16 -6.60
N LEU A 40 18.55 -23.41 -5.64
CA LEU A 40 18.61 -24.56 -4.76
C LEU A 40 18.46 -25.88 -5.54
N ILE A 41 17.50 -25.93 -6.46
CA ILE A 41 17.30 -27.09 -7.35
C ILE A 41 18.53 -27.29 -8.26
N ALA A 42 19.04 -26.20 -8.87
CA ALA A 42 20.20 -26.27 -9.76
C ALA A 42 21.46 -26.78 -9.05
N LYS A 43 21.63 -26.47 -7.76
CA LYS A 43 22.74 -27.00 -6.95
C LYS A 43 22.73 -28.52 -6.85
N HIS A 44 21.55 -29.13 -6.84
CA HIS A 44 21.38 -30.59 -6.78
C HIS A 44 21.34 -31.26 -8.15
N LEU A 45 20.99 -30.52 -9.20
CA LEU A 45 20.88 -30.98 -10.58
C LEU A 45 21.92 -30.29 -11.47
N THR A 46 23.19 -30.55 -11.21
CA THR A 46 24.33 -29.79 -11.79
C THR A 46 24.45 -29.83 -13.30
N ASN A 47 23.82 -30.82 -13.98
CA ASN A 47 23.90 -30.92 -15.44
C ASN A 47 22.67 -30.41 -16.17
N PHE A 48 21.77 -29.69 -15.46
CA PHE A 48 20.52 -29.20 -16.02
C PHE A 48 20.37 -27.69 -15.86
N SER A 49 19.81 -27.06 -16.87
CA SER A 49 19.26 -25.72 -16.71
C SER A 49 17.88 -25.79 -16.03
N ILE A 50 17.65 -25.03 -15.01
CA ILE A 50 16.41 -25.03 -14.25
C ILE A 50 15.55 -23.85 -14.65
N LEU A 51 14.32 -24.11 -15.08
CA LEU A 51 13.26 -23.15 -15.22
C LEU A 51 12.22 -23.40 -14.12
N LEU A 52 12.13 -22.50 -13.16
CA LEU A 52 11.12 -22.54 -12.11
C LEU A 52 10.02 -21.52 -12.40
N LYS A 53 8.79 -21.96 -12.33
CA LYS A 53 7.62 -21.10 -12.39
C LYS A 53 6.64 -21.56 -11.32
N TRP A 54 6.33 -20.69 -10.37
CA TRP A 54 5.25 -20.92 -9.44
C TRP A 54 3.90 -20.86 -10.16
N THR A 55 3.00 -21.73 -9.80
CA THR A 55 1.60 -21.64 -10.22
C THR A 55 0.89 -20.51 -9.46
N ARG A 56 -0.31 -20.16 -9.85
CA ARG A 56 -1.11 -19.18 -9.10
C ARG A 56 -1.45 -19.66 -7.68
N GLU A 57 -1.65 -20.96 -7.54
CA GLU A 57 -1.88 -21.62 -6.26
C GLU A 57 -0.64 -21.50 -5.36
N ASP A 58 0.56 -21.75 -5.91
CA ASP A 58 1.81 -21.60 -5.17
C ASP A 58 2.02 -20.14 -4.72
N GLU A 59 1.77 -19.17 -5.61
CA GLU A 59 1.86 -17.75 -5.28
C GLU A 59 0.92 -17.39 -4.12
N HIS A 60 -0.34 -17.81 -4.16
CA HIS A 60 -1.32 -17.53 -3.10
C HIS A 60 -0.96 -18.21 -1.77
N CYS A 61 -0.26 -19.35 -1.79
CA CYS A 61 0.15 -20.04 -0.57
C CYS A 61 1.45 -19.48 0.02
N TRP A 62 2.40 -19.08 -0.80
CA TRP A 62 3.78 -18.87 -0.37
C TRP A 62 4.32 -17.47 -0.56
N GLU A 63 3.75 -16.65 -1.45
CA GLU A 63 4.14 -15.24 -1.55
C GLU A 63 3.70 -14.46 -0.30
N PRO A 64 4.45 -13.43 0.08
CA PRO A 64 4.05 -12.60 1.21
C PRO A 64 2.85 -11.73 0.86
N TYR A 65 1.99 -11.52 1.85
CA TYR A 65 0.87 -10.60 1.79
C TYR A 65 1.27 -9.17 2.15
N GLY A 66 0.42 -8.19 1.87
CA GLY A 66 0.51 -6.87 2.49
C GLY A 66 0.20 -6.98 3.99
N SER A 67 0.89 -6.19 4.81
CA SER A 67 0.59 -6.17 6.23
C SER A 67 -0.83 -5.69 6.48
N ALA A 68 -1.59 -6.41 7.30
CA ALA A 68 -2.90 -5.96 7.77
C ALA A 68 -2.75 -4.61 8.49
N MET A 69 -3.74 -3.74 8.35
CA MET A 69 -3.75 -2.42 8.97
C MET A 69 -5.07 -2.19 9.71
N GLN A 70 -4.96 -1.62 10.90
CA GLN A 70 -6.10 -1.06 11.61
C GLN A 70 -5.79 0.43 11.86
N CYS A 71 -6.73 1.29 11.46
CA CYS A 71 -6.61 2.73 11.63
C CYS A 71 -7.73 3.23 12.55
N ASN A 72 -7.37 3.98 13.58
CA ASN A 72 -8.29 4.61 14.50
C ASN A 72 -8.15 6.13 14.35
N LEU A 73 -9.23 6.79 13.89
CA LEU A 73 -9.25 8.23 13.66
C LEU A 73 -10.25 8.90 14.58
N GLN A 74 -9.91 10.10 15.01
CA GLN A 74 -10.79 11.01 15.74
C GLN A 74 -10.56 12.42 15.24
N ALA A 75 -11.62 13.15 15.02
CA ALA A 75 -11.57 14.55 14.61
C ALA A 75 -12.64 15.37 15.33
N SER A 76 -12.36 16.64 15.53
CA SER A 76 -13.35 17.61 16.00
C SER A 76 -13.51 18.70 14.95
N VAL A 77 -14.75 19.17 14.77
CA VAL A 77 -15.09 20.24 13.85
C VAL A 77 -15.83 21.35 14.59
N ASN A 78 -15.63 22.59 14.19
CA ASN A 78 -16.39 23.72 14.71
C ASN A 78 -17.66 23.98 13.89
N SER A 79 -18.48 24.95 14.34
CA SER A 79 -19.72 25.35 13.67
C SER A 79 -19.54 25.86 12.24
N ASN A 80 -18.33 26.29 11.88
CA ASN A 80 -18.00 26.74 10.54
C ASN A 80 -17.59 25.59 9.61
N GLY A 81 -17.58 24.34 10.11
CA GLY A 81 -17.12 23.17 9.37
C GLY A 81 -15.59 23.15 9.18
N GLU A 82 -14.81 23.67 10.14
CA GLU A 82 -13.36 23.59 10.13
C GLU A 82 -12.91 22.50 11.10
N ILE A 83 -11.96 21.67 10.70
CA ILE A 83 -11.37 20.66 11.57
C ILE A 83 -10.47 21.37 12.58
N THR A 84 -10.76 21.18 13.86
CA THR A 84 -10.05 21.82 14.99
C THR A 84 -9.11 20.88 15.72
N SER A 85 -9.30 19.58 15.59
CA SER A 85 -8.36 18.56 16.07
C SER A 85 -8.40 17.34 15.18
N TRP A 86 -7.26 16.65 15.10
CA TRP A 86 -7.11 15.42 14.34
C TRP A 86 -6.21 14.45 15.08
N SER A 87 -6.64 13.22 15.24
CA SER A 87 -5.83 12.12 15.78
C SER A 87 -5.95 10.92 14.86
N HIS A 88 -4.82 10.36 14.47
CA HIS A 88 -4.74 9.15 13.64
C HIS A 88 -3.74 8.18 14.25
N GLU A 89 -4.22 7.01 14.62
CA GLU A 89 -3.40 5.90 15.09
C GLU A 89 -3.50 4.73 14.11
N THR A 90 -2.35 4.22 13.69
CA THR A 90 -2.26 3.07 12.77
C THR A 90 -1.52 1.91 13.41
N PHE A 91 -2.13 0.73 13.38
CA PHE A 91 -1.58 -0.53 13.86
C PHE A 91 -1.27 -1.41 12.65
N SER A 92 -0.02 -1.86 12.52
CA SER A 92 0.42 -2.74 11.43
C SER A 92 1.80 -3.32 11.72
N ASP A 93 2.26 -4.28 10.92
CA ASP A 93 3.65 -4.74 10.97
C ASP A 93 4.51 -4.04 9.91
N THR A 94 5.79 -4.38 9.91
CA THR A 94 6.78 -3.86 8.95
C THR A 94 6.49 -4.35 7.53
N PHE A 95 6.90 -3.55 6.55
CA PHE A 95 6.89 -3.91 5.13
C PHE A 95 8.30 -4.25 4.61
N LEU A 96 9.26 -4.59 5.48
CA LEU A 96 10.68 -4.75 5.17
C LEU A 96 11.14 -6.20 5.28
N THR A 97 10.51 -7.12 4.57
CA THR A 97 10.84 -8.56 4.66
C THR A 97 11.70 -9.08 3.51
N ARG A 98 11.97 -8.28 2.49
CA ARG A 98 12.84 -8.66 1.38
C ARG A 98 14.31 -8.78 1.82
N PRO A 99 15.12 -9.63 1.13
CA PRO A 99 16.56 -9.66 1.33
C PRO A 99 17.18 -8.26 1.15
N VAL A 100 17.96 -7.84 2.13
CA VAL A 100 18.69 -6.57 2.11
C VAL A 100 20.17 -6.84 2.34
N ILE A 101 21.03 -5.95 1.86
CA ILE A 101 22.45 -6.02 2.18
C ILE A 101 22.62 -5.79 3.69
N GLY A 102 23.30 -6.70 4.38
CA GLY A 102 23.49 -6.63 5.81
C GLY A 102 23.69 -7.99 6.44
N LYS A 103 23.41 -8.10 7.72
CA LYS A 103 23.52 -9.37 8.45
C LYS A 103 22.43 -10.34 8.01
N ASP A 104 22.86 -11.55 7.68
CA ASP A 104 21.99 -12.72 7.41
C ASP A 104 20.91 -12.49 6.35
N PRO A 105 21.26 -12.06 5.13
CA PRO A 105 20.29 -11.83 4.08
C PRO A 105 19.56 -13.11 3.65
N ALA A 106 20.16 -14.28 3.83
CA ALA A 106 19.55 -15.56 3.53
C ALA A 106 18.34 -15.88 4.41
N SER A 107 18.28 -15.36 5.64
CA SER A 107 17.14 -15.58 6.54
C SER A 107 15.81 -14.97 6.03
N ARG A 108 15.86 -14.17 4.97
CA ARG A 108 14.68 -13.58 4.34
C ARG A 108 14.16 -14.34 3.12
N LEU A 109 14.80 -15.47 2.79
CA LEU A 109 14.37 -16.36 1.74
C LEU A 109 13.54 -17.48 2.34
N LEU A 110 12.32 -17.69 1.85
CA LEU A 110 11.35 -18.60 2.43
C LEU A 110 11.92 -20.01 2.65
N SER A 111 12.49 -20.62 1.62
CA SER A 111 12.93 -22.01 1.67
C SER A 111 14.08 -22.25 2.66
N THR A 112 14.83 -21.21 3.08
CA THR A 112 15.91 -21.37 4.07
C THR A 112 15.41 -21.77 5.45
N HIS A 113 14.14 -21.50 5.76
CA HIS A 113 13.51 -21.90 7.03
C HIS A 113 13.17 -23.38 7.10
N TYR A 114 13.13 -24.06 5.97
CA TYR A 114 12.76 -25.46 5.83
C TYR A 114 13.95 -26.39 5.48
N LEU A 115 15.13 -25.83 5.33
CA LEU A 115 16.34 -26.63 5.10
C LEU A 115 16.77 -27.37 6.37
N LYS A 116 17.60 -28.42 6.22
CA LYS A 116 18.16 -29.18 7.35
C LYS A 116 18.87 -28.28 8.37
N GLU A 117 19.58 -27.27 7.89
CA GLU A 117 20.17 -26.20 8.69
C GLU A 117 19.29 -24.94 8.51
N SER A 118 18.12 -24.96 9.16
CA SER A 118 17.14 -23.89 9.01
C SER A 118 17.63 -22.57 9.60
N LYS A 119 17.28 -21.49 8.93
CA LYS A 119 17.49 -20.11 9.43
C LYS A 119 16.30 -19.70 10.30
N PRO A 120 16.49 -18.98 11.41
CA PRO A 120 15.37 -18.37 12.14
C PRO A 120 14.73 -17.24 11.33
N TRP A 121 13.45 -16.98 11.55
CA TRP A 121 12.80 -15.82 10.96
C TRP A 121 13.45 -14.51 11.46
N PRO A 122 13.79 -13.60 10.58
CA PRO A 122 14.47 -12.38 10.98
C PRO A 122 13.50 -11.41 11.66
N VAL A 123 13.92 -10.85 12.78
CA VAL A 123 13.23 -9.72 13.38
C VAL A 123 13.59 -8.47 12.57
N THR A 124 12.63 -7.92 11.84
CA THR A 124 12.85 -6.73 11.04
C THR A 124 12.56 -5.48 11.87
N PRO A 125 13.47 -4.52 11.97
CA PRO A 125 13.22 -3.28 12.69
C PRO A 125 12.12 -2.45 12.01
N PRO A 126 11.43 -1.57 12.75
CA PRO A 126 10.48 -0.64 12.14
C PRO A 126 11.24 0.36 11.25
N MET A 127 10.62 0.75 10.14
CA MET A 127 11.13 1.83 9.30
C MET A 127 10.90 3.18 10.00
N LEU A 128 11.96 3.97 10.15
CA LEU A 128 11.92 5.28 10.81
C LEU A 128 12.06 6.47 9.84
N THR A 129 12.30 6.19 8.56
CA THR A 129 12.39 7.24 7.52
C THR A 129 11.04 7.91 7.32
N VAL A 130 11.05 9.18 6.97
CA VAL A 130 9.85 9.94 6.62
C VAL A 130 9.06 9.20 5.52
N HIS A 131 7.75 9.09 5.68
CA HIS A 131 6.86 8.35 4.79
C HIS A 131 7.24 6.88 4.55
N GLY A 132 7.80 6.22 5.55
CA GLY A 132 8.24 4.81 5.48
C GLY A 132 7.24 3.81 6.05
N GLY A 133 7.10 2.64 5.41
CA GLY A 133 6.38 1.49 5.96
C GLY A 133 4.96 1.81 6.46
N ILE A 134 4.69 1.53 7.74
CA ILE A 134 3.39 1.67 8.38
C ILE A 134 2.83 3.10 8.29
N HIS A 135 3.68 4.11 8.50
CA HIS A 135 3.26 5.52 8.57
C HIS A 135 3.33 6.26 7.23
N ARG A 136 3.43 5.55 6.12
CA ARG A 136 3.34 6.20 4.80
C ARG A 136 1.96 6.82 4.62
N ASN A 137 1.93 8.15 4.36
CA ASN A 137 0.70 8.93 4.26
C ASN A 137 -0.21 8.89 5.52
N ILE A 138 0.33 8.63 6.72
CA ILE A 138 -0.43 8.82 7.97
C ILE A 138 -0.69 10.31 8.22
N GLU A 139 0.25 11.15 7.82
CA GLU A 139 0.07 12.60 7.82
C GLU A 139 -0.87 12.98 6.67
N PRO A 140 -2.03 13.56 6.96
CA PRO A 140 -2.95 14.02 5.94
C PRO A 140 -2.31 15.17 5.16
N ILE A 141 -2.59 15.22 3.85
CA ILE A 141 -2.16 16.34 3.00
C ILE A 141 -2.96 17.63 3.32
N TYR A 142 -4.08 17.46 4.00
CA TYR A 142 -4.94 18.56 4.42
C TYR A 142 -4.29 19.40 5.54
N ASN A 143 -4.61 20.67 5.56
CA ASN A 143 -4.12 21.59 6.56
C ASN A 143 -4.96 21.49 7.85
N PHE A 144 -4.57 20.58 8.74
CA PHE A 144 -5.18 20.42 10.05
C PHE A 144 -4.31 21.02 11.17
N PRO A 145 -4.89 21.64 12.19
CA PRO A 145 -4.12 22.15 13.31
C PRO A 145 -3.56 21.00 14.15
N SER A 146 -2.23 21.02 14.35
CA SER A 146 -1.51 20.12 15.28
C SER A 146 -1.99 18.67 15.31
N PRO A 147 -1.92 17.92 14.20
CA PRO A 147 -2.41 16.54 14.17
C PRO A 147 -1.58 15.64 15.10
N ARG A 148 -2.26 14.81 15.87
CA ARG A 148 -1.62 13.71 16.63
C ARG A 148 -1.55 12.47 15.76
N LEU A 149 -0.34 12.03 15.41
CA LEU A 149 -0.09 10.89 14.51
C LEU A 149 0.73 9.84 15.23
N VAL A 150 0.21 8.62 15.35
CA VAL A 150 0.85 7.53 16.08
C VAL A 150 0.84 6.27 15.23
N LYS A 151 1.99 5.60 15.13
CA LYS A 151 2.08 4.26 14.58
C LYS A 151 2.38 3.25 15.69
N HIS A 152 1.66 2.15 15.69
CA HIS A 152 1.88 1.02 16.57
C HIS A 152 2.34 -0.17 15.74
N ARG A 153 3.49 -0.73 16.08
CA ARG A 153 3.92 -1.96 15.46
C ARG A 153 3.27 -3.16 16.14
N VAL A 154 2.58 -3.97 15.33
CA VAL A 154 2.08 -5.28 15.72
C VAL A 154 3.11 -6.31 15.32
N TYR A 155 3.48 -7.20 16.24
CA TYR A 155 4.42 -8.30 16.02
C TYR A 155 3.66 -9.60 15.83
N ASP A 156 4.34 -10.59 15.29
CA ASP A 156 3.85 -11.97 15.22
C ASP A 156 2.52 -12.12 14.45
N LEU A 157 2.41 -11.42 13.31
CA LEU A 157 1.30 -11.64 12.40
C LEU A 157 1.26 -13.10 11.93
N PRO A 158 0.07 -13.70 11.76
CA PRO A 158 -0.06 -15.10 11.38
C PRO A 158 0.39 -15.41 9.95
N LEU A 159 0.51 -14.38 9.11
CA LEU A 159 0.92 -14.50 7.71
C LEU A 159 2.26 -13.80 7.50
N ARG A 160 3.06 -14.36 6.61
CA ARG A 160 4.25 -13.70 6.09
C ARG A 160 3.85 -12.45 5.32
N THR A 161 4.43 -11.31 5.66
CA THR A 161 4.12 -10.02 5.05
C THR A 161 5.33 -9.41 4.36
N SER A 162 5.10 -8.59 3.35
CA SER A 162 6.13 -7.80 2.66
C SER A 162 5.57 -6.52 2.06
N ALA A 163 6.45 -5.79 1.37
CA ALA A 163 6.10 -4.57 0.66
C ALA A 163 5.20 -4.87 -0.54
N LEU A 164 3.91 -4.69 -0.38
CA LEU A 164 3.01 -4.53 -1.52
C LEU A 164 2.92 -3.06 -1.92
N ARG A 165 2.48 -2.80 -3.16
CA ARG A 165 2.33 -1.45 -3.70
C ARG A 165 1.52 -0.56 -2.76
N ALA A 166 1.99 0.67 -2.55
CA ALA A 166 1.49 1.67 -1.61
C ALA A 166 1.92 1.47 -0.14
N LEU A 167 2.25 0.27 0.34
CA LEU A 167 2.58 0.00 1.75
C LEU A 167 1.49 0.59 2.69
N GLY A 168 1.89 1.29 3.76
CA GLY A 168 0.95 1.92 4.70
C GLY A 168 0.03 2.99 4.10
N ALA A 169 0.39 3.59 2.94
CA ALA A 169 -0.48 4.56 2.30
C ALA A 169 -1.86 3.96 1.93
N PHE A 170 -1.93 2.66 1.63
CA PHE A 170 -3.20 2.00 1.30
C PHE A 170 -4.23 2.16 2.43
N GLY A 171 -3.89 1.77 3.65
CA GLY A 171 -4.81 1.87 4.80
C GLY A 171 -4.95 3.30 5.31
N ASN A 172 -3.85 4.06 5.37
CA ASN A 172 -3.89 5.43 5.91
C ASN A 172 -4.72 6.38 5.04
N ILE A 173 -4.57 6.34 3.70
CA ILE A 173 -5.38 7.17 2.81
C ILE A 173 -6.85 6.73 2.86
N PHE A 174 -7.13 5.43 2.84
CA PHE A 174 -8.50 4.94 2.99
C PHE A 174 -9.16 5.50 4.25
N ALA A 175 -8.47 5.44 5.39
CA ALA A 175 -8.99 5.93 6.65
C ALA A 175 -9.17 7.46 6.68
N ILE A 176 -8.21 8.22 6.14
CA ILE A 176 -8.30 9.69 6.06
C ILE A 176 -9.48 10.10 5.19
N GLU A 177 -9.59 9.54 3.99
CA GLU A 177 -10.62 9.92 3.03
C GLU A 177 -12.03 9.51 3.46
N SER A 178 -12.16 8.33 4.12
CA SER A 178 -13.43 7.92 4.72
C SER A 178 -13.86 8.89 5.84
N MET A 179 -12.94 9.30 6.73
CA MET A 179 -13.23 10.30 7.77
C MET A 179 -13.62 11.65 7.16
N MET A 180 -13.01 12.07 6.05
CA MET A 180 -13.38 13.31 5.36
C MET A 180 -14.81 13.23 4.81
N ASP A 181 -15.24 12.09 4.29
CA ASP A 181 -16.62 11.88 3.83
C ASP A 181 -17.61 11.85 5.01
N GLU A 182 -17.30 11.12 6.08
CA GLU A 182 -18.13 11.07 7.29
C GLU A 182 -18.34 12.45 7.93
N LEU A 183 -17.29 13.26 7.99
CA LEU A 183 -17.37 14.63 8.51
C LEU A 183 -18.20 15.55 7.59
N ALA A 184 -18.02 15.44 6.27
CA ALA A 184 -18.79 16.20 5.31
C ALA A 184 -20.28 15.87 5.40
N GLU A 185 -20.63 14.58 5.50
CA GLU A 185 -22.01 14.11 5.66
C GLU A 185 -22.62 14.58 6.97
N ALA A 186 -21.92 14.42 8.10
CA ALA A 186 -22.38 14.87 9.42
C ALA A 186 -22.69 16.38 9.45
N LEU A 187 -21.91 17.16 8.71
CA LEU A 187 -22.09 18.61 8.58
C LEU A 187 -23.06 19.01 7.44
N LYS A 188 -23.54 18.05 6.65
CA LYS A 188 -24.37 18.27 5.45
C LYS A 188 -23.68 19.19 4.43
N LEU A 189 -22.38 19.04 4.27
CA LEU A 189 -21.56 19.75 3.30
C LEU A 189 -21.28 18.89 2.07
N ASP A 190 -21.08 19.53 0.92
CA ASP A 190 -20.59 18.86 -0.27
C ASP A 190 -19.16 18.32 -0.01
N PRO A 191 -18.89 17.03 -0.27
CA PRO A 191 -17.60 16.40 0.06
C PRO A 191 -16.42 16.97 -0.73
N PHE A 192 -16.64 17.51 -1.94
CA PHE A 192 -15.61 18.26 -2.66
C PHE A 192 -15.30 19.58 -1.98
N HIS A 193 -16.35 20.33 -1.63
CA HIS A 193 -16.19 21.60 -0.95
C HIS A 193 -15.47 21.43 0.40
N PHE A 194 -15.83 20.39 1.15
CA PHE A 194 -15.20 20.11 2.45
C PHE A 194 -13.71 19.84 2.31
N ARG A 195 -13.29 19.04 1.29
CA ARG A 195 -11.86 18.79 1.01
C ARG A 195 -11.14 20.06 0.58
N LEU A 196 -11.71 20.80 -0.37
CA LEU A 196 -11.11 22.04 -0.88
C LEU A 196 -10.91 23.08 0.22
N LYS A 197 -11.82 23.17 1.19
CA LYS A 197 -11.71 24.07 2.34
C LYS A 197 -10.48 23.78 3.21
N HIS A 198 -10.06 22.52 3.31
CA HIS A 198 -8.96 22.09 4.15
C HIS A 198 -7.64 21.86 3.38
N LEU A 199 -7.58 22.18 2.11
CA LEU A 199 -6.41 21.93 1.27
C LEU A 199 -5.72 23.25 0.88
N ASN A 200 -4.40 23.31 1.10
CA ASN A 200 -3.56 24.45 0.71
C ASN A 200 -2.60 24.13 -0.45
N ASP A 201 -2.60 22.90 -0.92
CA ASP A 201 -1.74 22.43 -2.03
C ASP A 201 -2.41 22.78 -3.36
N GLU A 202 -1.84 23.74 -4.11
CA GLU A 202 -2.43 24.29 -5.33
C GLU A 202 -2.66 23.21 -6.41
N GLN A 203 -1.71 22.31 -6.63
CA GLN A 203 -1.87 21.23 -7.62
C GLN A 203 -2.96 20.24 -7.17
N GLY A 204 -3.02 19.92 -5.87
CA GLY A 204 -4.07 19.11 -5.30
C GLY A 204 -5.45 19.74 -5.48
N ILE A 205 -5.57 21.05 -5.21
CA ILE A 205 -6.79 21.83 -5.44
C ILE A 205 -7.24 21.71 -6.90
N GLN A 206 -6.33 21.92 -7.85
CA GLN A 206 -6.66 21.82 -9.28
C GLN A 206 -7.14 20.43 -9.70
N THR A 207 -6.52 19.36 -9.17
CA THR A 207 -6.97 17.99 -9.49
C THR A 207 -8.38 17.71 -8.94
N LEU A 208 -8.71 18.19 -7.74
CA LEU A 208 -10.04 18.06 -7.15
C LEU A 208 -11.10 18.90 -7.89
N ILE A 209 -10.77 20.12 -8.27
CA ILE A 209 -11.66 20.97 -9.07
C ILE A 209 -11.96 20.29 -10.40
N ARG A 210 -10.92 19.77 -11.06
CA ARG A 210 -11.09 19.08 -12.34
C ARG A 210 -11.93 17.81 -12.20
N LEU A 211 -11.73 17.04 -11.12
CA LEU A 211 -12.56 15.86 -10.83
C LEU A 211 -14.02 16.27 -10.63
N LYS A 212 -14.29 17.33 -9.85
CA LYS A 212 -15.63 17.85 -9.63
C LYS A 212 -16.32 18.24 -10.93
N GLU A 213 -15.63 18.95 -11.84
CA GLU A 213 -16.16 19.31 -13.16
C GLU A 213 -16.57 18.08 -13.98
N LEU A 214 -15.75 17.00 -13.96
CA LEU A 214 -16.06 15.76 -14.66
C LEU A 214 -17.32 15.09 -14.09
N VAL A 215 -17.41 15.04 -12.76
CA VAL A 215 -18.56 14.47 -12.05
C VAL A 215 -19.82 15.28 -12.31
N ASP A 216 -19.77 16.61 -12.16
CA ASP A 216 -20.93 17.48 -12.32
C ASP A 216 -21.46 17.46 -13.75
N LYS A 217 -20.59 17.39 -14.75
CA LYS A 217 -20.98 17.27 -16.16
C LYS A 217 -21.80 16.01 -16.44
N ASP A 218 -21.53 14.93 -15.72
CA ASP A 218 -22.18 13.63 -15.94
C ASP A 218 -23.30 13.35 -14.92
N ARG A 219 -23.50 14.20 -13.94
CA ARG A 219 -24.43 13.99 -12.81
C ARG A 219 -25.86 13.72 -13.24
N VAL A 220 -26.30 14.29 -14.37
CA VAL A 220 -27.64 14.07 -14.93
C VAL A 220 -27.90 12.61 -15.35
N ASN A 221 -26.83 11.86 -15.56
CA ASN A 221 -26.88 10.45 -15.99
C ASN A 221 -26.77 9.48 -14.80
N PHE A 222 -26.69 9.98 -13.57
CA PHE A 222 -26.52 9.10 -12.39
C PHE A 222 -27.84 8.42 -12.06
N PRO A 223 -27.87 7.08 -11.90
CA PRO A 223 -29.02 6.37 -11.38
C PRO A 223 -29.40 6.87 -9.98
N GLN A 224 -30.69 6.84 -9.67
CA GLN A 224 -31.22 7.35 -8.41
C GLN A 224 -30.69 6.57 -7.19
N GLU A 225 -30.45 5.27 -7.35
CA GLU A 225 -29.97 4.37 -6.30
C GLU A 225 -28.44 4.30 -6.22
N ALA A 226 -27.71 5.10 -7.01
CA ALA A 226 -26.25 5.08 -7.02
C ALA A 226 -25.67 6.00 -5.95
N GLY A 227 -24.62 5.50 -5.27
CA GLY A 227 -23.77 6.28 -4.37
C GLY A 227 -22.50 6.77 -5.08
N LEU A 228 -22.04 7.96 -4.71
CA LEU A 228 -20.78 8.53 -5.18
C LEU A 228 -19.82 8.66 -4.02
N GLY A 229 -18.69 7.93 -4.07
CA GLY A 229 -17.56 8.08 -3.16
C GLY A 229 -16.44 8.89 -3.80
N ILE A 230 -15.71 9.66 -3.00
CA ILE A 230 -14.61 10.54 -3.46
C ILE A 230 -13.38 10.27 -2.65
N SER A 231 -12.21 10.29 -3.28
CA SER A 231 -10.94 10.27 -2.58
C SER A 231 -9.88 11.12 -3.27
N PHE A 232 -8.92 11.59 -2.49
CA PHE A 232 -7.80 12.37 -2.94
C PHE A 232 -6.52 11.93 -2.24
N ALA A 233 -5.43 11.82 -2.97
CA ALA A 233 -4.13 11.49 -2.41
C ALA A 233 -2.99 12.13 -3.20
N ARG A 234 -1.93 12.51 -2.48
CA ARG A 234 -0.59 12.72 -3.02
C ARG A 234 0.32 11.66 -2.42
N TYR A 235 0.86 10.77 -3.23
CA TYR A 235 1.70 9.69 -2.72
C TYR A 235 2.93 10.20 -2.00
N LYS A 236 3.15 9.78 -0.75
CA LYS A 236 4.19 10.27 0.17
C LYS A 236 4.12 11.79 0.42
N ASN A 237 3.01 12.44 0.18
CA ASN A 237 2.86 13.89 0.21
C ASN A 237 3.93 14.67 -0.60
N SER A 238 4.59 14.03 -1.56
CA SER A 238 5.68 14.60 -2.35
C SER A 238 5.78 14.09 -3.79
N ALA A 239 5.01 13.06 -4.15
CA ALA A 239 5.00 12.48 -5.49
C ALA A 239 3.69 12.81 -6.25
N GLY A 240 3.24 11.95 -7.15
CA GLY A 240 2.07 12.21 -7.97
C GLY A 240 0.76 12.31 -7.19
N TYR A 241 -0.16 13.07 -7.73
CA TYR A 241 -1.52 13.29 -7.25
C TYR A 241 -2.49 12.35 -7.94
N CYS A 242 -3.53 11.95 -7.22
CA CYS A 242 -4.67 11.24 -7.77
C CYS A 242 -5.94 11.69 -7.04
N SER A 243 -6.88 12.20 -7.81
CA SER A 243 -8.25 12.46 -7.36
C SER A 243 -9.17 11.47 -8.04
N LEU A 244 -10.01 10.78 -7.28
CA LEU A 244 -10.86 9.70 -7.75
C LEU A 244 -12.30 9.90 -7.28
N ALA A 245 -13.27 9.66 -8.16
CA ALA A 245 -14.67 9.52 -7.79
C ALA A 245 -15.21 8.23 -8.38
N VAL A 246 -15.95 7.46 -7.58
CA VAL A 246 -16.52 6.18 -7.96
C VAL A 246 -18.01 6.23 -7.77
N LEU A 247 -18.74 6.02 -8.87
CA LEU A 247 -20.18 5.84 -8.88
C LEU A 247 -20.48 4.34 -8.86
N LEU A 248 -21.22 3.90 -7.85
CA LEU A 248 -21.58 2.50 -7.67
C LEU A 248 -22.99 2.37 -7.12
N ARG A 249 -23.55 1.18 -7.21
CA ARG A 249 -24.75 0.78 -6.46
C ARG A 249 -24.55 -0.62 -5.88
N VAL A 250 -25.35 -0.95 -4.89
CA VAL A 250 -25.49 -2.31 -4.37
C VAL A 250 -26.82 -2.83 -4.84
N ASN A 251 -26.81 -3.97 -5.53
CA ASN A 251 -28.05 -4.61 -6.03
C ASN A 251 -28.76 -5.42 -4.91
N ASP A 252 -29.92 -5.98 -5.23
CA ASP A 252 -30.74 -6.75 -4.29
C ASP A 252 -30.05 -8.03 -3.79
N ASP A 253 -29.06 -8.55 -4.50
CA ASP A 253 -28.23 -9.70 -4.13
C ASP A 253 -27.01 -9.30 -3.28
N ALA A 254 -26.94 -8.06 -2.83
CA ALA A 254 -25.83 -7.46 -2.09
C ALA A 254 -24.49 -7.44 -2.86
N GLU A 255 -24.53 -7.46 -4.19
CA GLU A 255 -23.36 -7.32 -5.03
C GLU A 255 -23.09 -5.86 -5.37
N VAL A 256 -21.81 -5.48 -5.37
CA VAL A 256 -21.38 -4.12 -5.74
C VAL A 256 -21.24 -4.01 -7.25
N GLU A 257 -22.02 -3.15 -7.85
CA GLU A 257 -21.94 -2.82 -9.27
C GLU A 257 -21.22 -1.49 -9.47
N LEU A 258 -20.03 -1.53 -10.08
CA LEU A 258 -19.32 -0.32 -10.51
C LEU A 258 -19.96 0.24 -11.77
N ILE A 259 -20.53 1.45 -11.66
CA ILE A 259 -21.19 2.12 -12.78
C ILE A 259 -20.19 2.97 -13.55
N LYS A 260 -19.43 3.80 -12.83
CA LYS A 260 -18.46 4.70 -13.45
C LYS A 260 -17.34 5.10 -12.49
N ILE A 261 -16.14 5.27 -13.04
CA ILE A 261 -14.98 5.80 -12.33
C ILE A 261 -14.52 7.06 -13.05
N PHE A 262 -14.36 8.15 -12.30
CA PHE A 262 -13.73 9.39 -12.74
C PHE A 262 -12.37 9.48 -12.08
N CYS A 263 -11.34 9.82 -12.83
CA CYS A 263 -9.97 9.89 -12.32
C CYS A 263 -9.24 11.09 -12.93
N VAL A 264 -8.61 11.87 -12.06
CA VAL A 264 -7.69 12.93 -12.44
C VAL A 264 -6.34 12.66 -11.80
N VAL A 265 -5.30 12.61 -12.60
CA VAL A 265 -3.93 12.29 -12.15
C VAL A 265 -3.00 13.40 -12.61
N ASP A 266 -2.11 13.81 -11.72
CA ASP A 266 -0.99 14.69 -12.03
C ASP A 266 0.29 14.05 -11.52
N VAL A 267 1.20 13.73 -12.42
CA VAL A 267 2.45 13.02 -12.12
C VAL A 267 3.71 13.84 -12.44
N GLY A 268 3.53 15.12 -12.75
CA GLY A 268 4.59 16.06 -13.09
C GLY A 268 4.85 16.18 -14.57
#